data_fdbfe77e1d1f3412311067b5535f5eca
#
_entry.id   fdbfe77e1d1f3412311067b5535f5eca
#
_cell.length_a   1.000
_cell.length_b   1.000
_cell.length_c   1.000
_cell.angle_alpha   90.00
_cell.angle_beta   90.00
_cell.angle_gamma   90.00
#
_symmetry.space_group_name_H-M   'P 1'
#
loop_
_entity.id
_entity.type
_entity.pdbx_description
1 polymer ?
#
loop_
_entity_poly.entity_id
_entity_poly.type
_entity_poly.pdbx_seq_one_letter_code
_entity_poly.pdbx_strand_id
1 'polypeptide(L)'
;MKKIMFSFAMAAACAWAQEAPKSEADATKAAPASQQQVREVKAEKAPWPVWLAFNSTKNIDVIGMRFTLPYGACEGLTGFDLGLVGRCRYMEGFQLNLLRNEAQDVMTGFQIGLYNTAGRSDLLGVQVGLWNEAQSIVGIQAGIINVANAVSGFQVGLINRSESLYGVQIGAVNVIRSAEPSFLPLVNVGFESFGSPAF
;
A
#
# COMPACT_ATOMS: atom_id res chain seq x y z
N MET A 1 9.08 -25.95 19.45
CA MET A 1 9.34 -24.53 19.15
C MET A 1 8.63 -23.99 17.90
N LYS A 2 7.90 -24.81 17.10
CA LYS A 2 7.20 -24.34 15.87
C LYS A 2 5.77 -23.78 16.07
N LYS A 3 5.18 -23.95 17.24
CA LYS A 3 3.81 -23.46 17.52
C LYS A 3 3.72 -22.00 17.98
N ILE A 4 4.84 -21.40 18.40
CA ILE A 4 4.85 -20.04 18.97
C ILE A 4 4.89 -18.96 17.86
N MET A 5 5.52 -19.22 16.72
CA MET A 5 5.62 -18.23 15.63
C MET A 5 4.29 -18.02 14.88
N PHE A 6 3.45 -19.04 14.75
CA PHE A 6 2.15 -18.91 14.09
C PHE A 6 1.13 -18.10 14.91
N SER A 7 1.23 -18.20 16.25
CA SER A 7 0.34 -17.45 17.15
C SER A 7 0.65 -15.96 17.18
N PHE A 8 1.92 -15.57 16.96
CA PHE A 8 2.33 -14.16 16.96
C PHE A 8 1.90 -13.42 15.67
N ALA A 9 1.95 -14.08 14.52
CA ALA A 9 1.51 -13.48 13.26
C ALA A 9 -0.02 -13.26 13.23
N MET A 10 -0.79 -14.18 13.79
CA MET A 10 -2.24 -14.08 13.84
C MET A 10 -2.71 -13.06 14.88
N ALA A 11 -2.01 -12.91 16.00
CA ALA A 11 -2.30 -11.90 17.01
C ALA A 11 -2.01 -10.47 16.51
N ALA A 12 -0.95 -10.28 15.72
CA ALA A 12 -0.65 -8.99 15.11
C ALA A 12 -1.72 -8.56 14.08
N ALA A 13 -2.23 -9.51 13.28
CA ALA A 13 -3.29 -9.23 12.33
C ALA A 13 -4.64 -8.88 13.01
N CYS A 14 -4.95 -9.49 14.16
CA CYS A 14 -6.14 -9.17 14.93
C CYS A 14 -6.05 -7.85 15.71
N ALA A 15 -4.86 -7.47 16.20
CA ALA A 15 -4.68 -6.22 16.94
C ALA A 15 -4.85 -4.97 16.05
N TRP A 16 -4.48 -5.06 14.79
CA TRP A 16 -4.67 -3.96 13.82
C TRP A 16 -6.12 -3.80 13.35
N ALA A 17 -6.97 -4.79 13.56
CA ALA A 17 -8.38 -4.73 13.19
C ALA A 17 -9.24 -3.93 14.18
N GLN A 18 -8.70 -3.52 15.33
CA GLN A 18 -9.48 -2.85 16.40
C GLN A 18 -9.28 -1.34 16.49
N GLU A 19 -8.35 -0.74 15.78
CA GLU A 19 -8.18 0.73 15.74
C GLU A 19 -8.76 1.36 14.47
N ALA A 20 -10.05 1.19 14.27
CA ALA A 20 -10.81 2.14 13.46
C ALA A 20 -11.12 3.37 14.34
N PRO A 21 -10.92 4.60 13.85
CA PRO A 21 -11.19 5.79 14.65
C PRO A 21 -12.67 5.87 14.99
N LYS A 22 -12.95 5.95 16.28
CA LYS A 22 -14.30 6.22 16.79
C LYS A 22 -14.69 7.67 16.50
N SER A 23 -15.80 7.79 15.79
CA SER A 23 -16.83 8.83 15.92
C SER A 23 -16.44 10.31 15.93
N GLU A 24 -16.84 10.97 14.86
CA GLU A 24 -17.15 12.40 14.79
C GLU A 24 -18.16 12.85 15.85
N ALA A 25 -17.72 13.21 17.03
CA ALA A 25 -18.60 13.86 18.01
C ALA A 25 -17.92 14.90 18.90
N ASP A 26 -16.71 15.39 18.53
CA ASP A 26 -16.05 16.43 19.35
C ASP A 26 -15.38 17.54 18.51
N ALA A 27 -16.01 17.91 17.40
CA ALA A 27 -15.55 19.00 16.52
C ALA A 27 -16.33 20.30 16.76
N THR A 28 -16.46 20.77 18.00
CA THR A 28 -17.02 22.09 18.25
C THR A 28 -16.29 22.81 19.35
N LYS A 29 -14.99 22.95 19.22
CA LYS A 29 -14.19 24.00 19.87
C LYS A 29 -12.79 24.11 19.25
N ALA A 30 -12.72 24.41 17.97
CA ALA A 30 -11.46 24.80 17.35
C ALA A 30 -11.37 26.33 17.41
N ALA A 31 -10.37 26.81 18.12
CA ALA A 31 -9.89 28.17 18.03
C ALA A 31 -9.46 28.47 16.56
N PRO A 32 -9.46 29.75 16.14
CA PRO A 32 -9.16 30.09 14.75
C PRO A 32 -7.80 29.56 14.35
N ALA A 33 -7.81 28.68 13.38
CA ALA A 33 -6.60 28.12 12.79
C ALA A 33 -5.74 29.27 12.28
N SER A 34 -4.63 29.52 12.96
CA SER A 34 -3.50 30.20 12.37
C SER A 34 -3.22 29.49 11.05
N GLN A 35 -3.31 30.21 9.95
CA GLN A 35 -2.94 29.73 8.63
C GLN A 35 -1.48 29.26 8.74
N GLN A 36 -1.28 27.99 9.00
CA GLN A 36 -0.01 27.35 8.73
C GLN A 36 0.19 27.44 7.23
N GLN A 37 1.01 28.40 6.82
CA GLN A 37 1.59 28.39 5.50
C GLN A 37 2.26 27.03 5.35
N VAL A 38 1.60 26.14 4.61
CA VAL A 38 2.21 24.93 4.09
C VAL A 38 3.34 25.45 3.21
N ARG A 39 4.53 25.48 3.76
CA ARG A 39 5.74 25.76 3.02
C ARG A 39 5.88 24.58 2.08
N GLU A 40 5.44 24.73 0.84
CA GLU A 40 5.78 23.78 -0.22
C GLU A 40 7.30 23.71 -0.29
N VAL A 41 7.86 22.74 0.36
CA VAL A 41 9.27 22.40 0.20
C VAL A 41 9.37 21.79 -1.19
N LYS A 42 9.70 22.62 -2.17
CA LYS A 42 9.91 22.18 -3.54
C LYS A 42 11.02 21.12 -3.51
N ALA A 43 10.68 19.90 -3.87
CA ALA A 43 11.63 18.81 -3.90
C ALA A 43 12.79 19.15 -4.87
N GLU A 44 14.00 18.89 -4.45
CA GLU A 44 15.18 19.09 -5.28
C GLU A 44 15.25 17.97 -6.31
N LYS A 45 15.42 18.31 -7.58
CA LYS A 45 15.59 17.31 -8.64
C LYS A 45 16.98 16.68 -8.55
N ALA A 46 17.05 15.36 -8.65
CA ALA A 46 18.32 14.67 -8.76
C ALA A 46 19.09 15.15 -10.00
N PRO A 47 20.37 15.49 -9.87
CA PRO A 47 21.15 16.07 -10.97
C PRO A 47 21.48 15.06 -12.09
N TRP A 48 21.31 13.78 -11.82
CA TRP A 48 21.66 12.68 -12.75
C TRP A 48 20.52 11.66 -12.84
N PRO A 49 20.38 10.95 -13.96
CA PRO A 49 19.35 9.92 -14.13
C PRO A 49 19.58 8.66 -13.29
N VAL A 50 20.72 8.56 -12.60
CA VAL A 50 21.05 7.48 -11.67
C VAL A 50 21.34 8.07 -10.30
N TRP A 51 20.58 7.66 -9.28
CA TRP A 51 20.71 8.13 -7.91
C TRP A 51 21.06 6.99 -6.95
N LEU A 52 22.15 7.19 -6.21
CA LEU A 52 22.57 6.27 -5.15
C LEU A 52 22.05 6.79 -3.81
N ALA A 53 21.03 6.12 -3.26
CA ALA A 53 20.46 6.42 -1.95
C ALA A 53 21.08 5.52 -0.89
N PHE A 54 22.11 6.00 -0.21
CA PHE A 54 22.71 5.30 0.91
C PHE A 54 22.22 5.93 2.21
N ASN A 55 21.34 5.21 2.92
CA ASN A 55 20.68 5.66 4.16
C ASN A 55 20.14 7.11 4.07
N SER A 56 19.50 7.42 2.95
CA SER A 56 19.09 8.78 2.59
C SER A 56 17.61 9.01 2.87
N THR A 57 17.33 10.14 3.53
CA THR A 57 15.96 10.62 3.81
C THR A 57 15.65 11.96 3.12
N LYS A 58 16.31 12.22 2.01
CA LYS A 58 16.19 13.52 1.32
C LYS A 58 14.89 13.60 0.51
N ASN A 59 14.26 14.76 0.55
CA ASN A 59 13.13 15.11 -0.34
C ASN A 59 13.66 15.43 -1.73
N ILE A 60 13.87 14.40 -2.54
CA ILE A 60 14.43 14.48 -3.89
C ILE A 60 13.48 13.84 -4.86
N ASP A 61 13.28 14.48 -6.01
CA ASP A 61 12.62 13.90 -7.16
C ASP A 61 13.64 13.22 -8.06
N VAL A 62 13.48 11.94 -8.28
CA VAL A 62 14.35 11.12 -9.12
C VAL A 62 13.62 10.74 -10.40
N ILE A 63 14.21 11.06 -11.54
CA ILE A 63 13.76 10.59 -12.85
C ILE A 63 14.84 9.67 -13.41
N GLY A 64 14.54 8.37 -13.53
CA GLY A 64 15.48 7.37 -14.01
C GLY A 64 15.65 6.21 -13.03
N MET A 65 16.86 5.93 -12.59
CA MET A 65 17.18 4.79 -11.71
C MET A 65 17.64 5.26 -10.33
N ARG A 66 17.10 4.64 -9.29
CA ARG A 66 17.58 4.81 -7.92
C ARG A 66 18.04 3.47 -7.37
N PHE A 67 19.22 3.47 -6.74
CA PHE A 67 19.73 2.34 -5.98
C PHE A 67 19.66 2.65 -4.49
N THR A 68 18.99 1.81 -3.72
CA THR A 68 18.65 2.06 -2.32
C THR A 68 19.33 1.02 -1.42
N LEU A 69 20.32 1.46 -0.62
CA LEU A 69 21.07 0.60 0.30
C LEU A 69 21.40 1.33 1.61
N PRO A 70 21.10 0.77 2.78
CA PRO A 70 20.07 -0.23 3.02
C PRO A 70 18.67 0.37 2.97
N TYR A 71 18.56 1.71 3.12
CA TYR A 71 17.33 2.48 3.16
C TYR A 71 17.45 3.74 2.32
N GLY A 72 16.39 4.06 1.58
CA GLY A 72 16.29 5.32 0.87
C GLY A 72 14.85 5.82 0.78
N ALA A 73 14.71 7.12 1.03
CA ALA A 73 13.46 7.83 0.85
C ALA A 73 13.59 8.92 -0.22
N CYS A 74 12.49 9.17 -0.94
CA CYS A 74 12.39 10.25 -1.91
C CYS A 74 10.99 10.89 -1.87
N GLU A 75 10.88 12.08 -2.43
CA GLU A 75 9.58 12.70 -2.65
C GLU A 75 8.90 12.06 -3.85
N GLY A 76 9.51 12.11 -5.02
CA GLY A 76 9.02 11.49 -6.25
C GLY A 76 10.04 10.59 -6.90
N LEU A 77 9.58 9.52 -7.54
CA LEU A 77 10.40 8.69 -8.40
C LEU A 77 9.61 8.28 -9.63
N THR A 78 10.16 8.64 -10.79
CA THR A 78 9.67 8.17 -12.08
C THR A 78 10.74 7.29 -12.72
N GLY A 79 10.52 5.97 -12.77
CA GLY A 79 11.47 5.02 -13.33
C GLY A 79 11.67 3.77 -12.48
N PHE A 80 12.92 3.49 -12.09
CA PHE A 80 13.29 2.26 -11.38
C PHE A 80 13.88 2.53 -10.01
N ASP A 81 13.38 1.85 -8.99
CA ASP A 81 13.91 1.80 -7.63
C ASP A 81 14.38 0.40 -7.30
N LEU A 82 15.66 0.21 -7.07
CA LEU A 82 16.28 -1.08 -6.81
C LEU A 82 17.02 -1.05 -5.48
N GLY A 83 16.77 -2.00 -4.58
CA GLY A 83 17.50 -2.02 -3.32
C GLY A 83 16.98 -2.96 -2.25
N LEU A 84 17.11 -2.55 -0.97
CA LEU A 84 16.61 -3.31 0.17
C LEU A 84 15.31 -2.73 0.73
N VAL A 85 15.31 -1.44 1.07
CA VAL A 85 14.12 -0.74 1.59
C VAL A 85 13.98 0.59 0.88
N GLY A 86 12.97 0.71 0.03
CA GLY A 86 12.66 1.92 -0.72
C GLY A 86 11.34 2.55 -0.28
N ARG A 87 11.38 3.86 -0.05
CA ARG A 87 10.21 4.66 0.30
C ARG A 87 10.13 5.87 -0.61
N CYS A 88 8.98 6.10 -1.21
CA CYS A 88 8.67 7.30 -1.97
C CYS A 88 7.29 7.80 -1.62
N ARG A 89 7.09 9.09 -1.80
CA ARG A 89 5.76 9.66 -1.66
C ARG A 89 4.95 9.43 -2.93
N TYR A 90 5.56 9.74 -4.06
CA TYR A 90 5.00 9.50 -5.40
C TYR A 90 5.90 8.52 -6.15
N MET A 91 5.32 7.45 -6.67
CA MET A 91 6.06 6.43 -7.40
C MET A 91 5.37 6.12 -8.72
N GLU A 92 6.12 6.29 -9.82
CA GLU A 92 5.70 5.91 -11.16
C GLU A 92 6.77 5.00 -11.80
N GLY A 93 6.44 3.75 -12.04
CA GLY A 93 7.34 2.79 -12.67
C GLY A 93 7.53 1.51 -11.88
N PHE A 94 8.79 1.11 -11.64
CA PHE A 94 9.16 -0.17 -11.02
C PHE A 94 9.87 0.06 -9.69
N GLN A 95 9.30 -0.46 -8.61
CA GLN A 95 9.91 -0.47 -7.29
C GLN A 95 10.23 -1.92 -6.91
N LEU A 96 11.51 -2.25 -6.85
CA LEU A 96 12.04 -3.59 -6.67
C LEU A 96 13.02 -3.59 -5.51
N ASN A 97 12.51 -3.55 -4.29
CA ASN A 97 13.32 -3.63 -3.08
C ASN A 97 13.02 -4.93 -2.34
N LEU A 98 14.10 -5.64 -2.00
CA LEU A 98 14.01 -6.98 -1.47
C LEU A 98 13.12 -7.09 -0.23
N LEU A 99 13.27 -6.17 0.73
CA LEU A 99 12.59 -6.25 2.01
C LEU A 99 11.27 -5.48 2.02
N ARG A 100 11.31 -4.20 1.61
CA ARG A 100 10.12 -3.34 1.68
C ARG A 100 10.08 -2.30 0.57
N ASN A 101 8.93 -2.20 -0.04
CA ASN A 101 8.52 -1.12 -0.93
C ASN A 101 7.41 -0.32 -0.27
N GLU A 102 7.55 1.00 -0.24
CA GLU A 102 6.54 1.90 0.30
C GLU A 102 6.30 3.07 -0.65
N ALA A 103 5.07 3.21 -1.12
CA ALA A 103 4.58 4.41 -1.77
C ALA A 103 3.50 5.04 -0.89
N GLN A 104 3.64 6.33 -0.53
CA GLN A 104 2.77 6.93 0.48
C GLN A 104 1.50 7.53 -0.11
N ASP A 105 1.61 8.31 -1.18
CA ASP A 105 0.50 9.06 -1.74
C ASP A 105 0.03 8.51 -3.10
N VAL A 106 0.93 8.20 -4.03
CA VAL A 106 0.57 7.65 -5.35
C VAL A 106 1.52 6.52 -5.72
N MET A 107 0.95 5.46 -6.25
CA MET A 107 1.70 4.36 -6.85
C MET A 107 1.12 4.00 -8.20
N THR A 108 1.91 4.17 -9.25
CA THR A 108 1.56 3.72 -10.60
C THR A 108 2.66 2.81 -11.13
N GLY A 109 2.34 1.54 -11.39
CA GLY A 109 3.28 0.58 -11.95
C GLY A 109 3.44 -0.69 -11.10
N PHE A 110 4.68 -1.07 -10.77
CA PHE A 110 4.99 -2.37 -10.16
C PHE A 110 5.76 -2.22 -8.86
N GLN A 111 5.29 -2.90 -7.81
CA GLN A 111 6.03 -3.11 -6.56
C GLN A 111 6.32 -4.60 -6.40
N ILE A 112 7.60 -4.95 -6.25
CA ILE A 112 8.05 -6.33 -6.04
C ILE A 112 9.00 -6.37 -4.86
N GLY A 113 8.66 -7.17 -3.84
CA GLY A 113 9.45 -7.31 -2.62
C GLY A 113 8.75 -8.17 -1.59
N LEU A 114 9.36 -8.39 -0.43
CA LEU A 114 8.71 -9.20 0.62
C LEU A 114 7.48 -8.49 1.19
N TYR A 115 7.59 -7.19 1.45
CA TYR A 115 6.49 -6.36 1.97
C TYR A 115 6.28 -5.15 1.06
N ASN A 116 5.10 -5.04 0.47
CA ASN A 116 4.73 -3.93 -0.39
C ASN A 116 3.57 -3.16 0.24
N THR A 117 3.69 -1.85 0.31
CA THR A 117 2.62 -0.99 0.82
C THR A 117 2.40 0.22 -0.08
N ALA A 118 1.15 0.47 -0.43
CA ALA A 118 0.66 1.69 -1.06
C ALA A 118 -0.32 2.36 -0.08
N GLY A 119 0.19 3.37 0.65
CA GLY A 119 -0.40 3.83 1.90
C GLY A 119 -1.73 4.55 1.79
N ARG A 120 -1.76 5.79 1.26
CA ARG A 120 -2.93 6.68 1.40
C ARG A 120 -3.74 6.89 0.15
N SER A 121 -3.27 6.41 -0.98
CA SER A 121 -3.92 6.65 -2.25
C SER A 121 -4.06 5.40 -3.10
N ASP A 122 -4.57 5.58 -4.27
CA ASP A 122 -4.84 4.52 -5.20
C ASP A 122 -3.55 3.95 -5.77
N LEU A 123 -3.43 2.64 -5.73
CA LEU A 123 -2.42 1.92 -6.49
C LEU A 123 -3.02 1.55 -7.86
N LEU A 124 -2.39 2.04 -8.90
CA LEU A 124 -2.68 1.62 -10.26
C LEU A 124 -1.57 0.70 -10.76
N GLY A 125 -1.79 -0.61 -10.74
CA GLY A 125 -0.76 -1.53 -11.21
C GLY A 125 -0.72 -2.87 -10.48
N VAL A 126 0.50 -3.31 -10.11
CA VAL A 126 0.75 -4.66 -9.60
C VAL A 126 1.63 -4.64 -8.36
N GLN A 127 1.21 -5.34 -7.32
CA GLN A 127 2.02 -5.68 -6.16
C GLN A 127 2.30 -7.18 -6.13
N VAL A 128 3.58 -7.56 -6.01
CA VAL A 128 4.00 -8.96 -5.86
C VAL A 128 4.91 -9.10 -4.65
N GLY A 129 4.50 -9.92 -3.68
CA GLY A 129 5.28 -10.10 -2.46
C GLY A 129 4.69 -11.12 -1.51
N LEU A 130 5.29 -11.27 -0.33
CA LEU A 130 4.68 -12.11 0.70
C LEU A 130 3.47 -11.41 1.34
N TRP A 131 3.60 -10.11 1.58
CA TRP A 131 2.56 -9.26 2.13
C TRP A 131 2.37 -8.02 1.26
N ASN A 132 1.17 -7.84 0.75
CA ASN A 132 0.79 -6.69 -0.04
C ASN A 132 -0.34 -5.94 0.67
N GLU A 133 -0.18 -4.63 0.81
CA GLU A 133 -1.15 -3.76 1.46
C GLU A 133 -1.40 -2.50 0.63
N ALA A 134 -2.66 -2.14 0.42
CA ALA A 134 -3.04 -0.92 -0.26
C ALA A 134 -4.32 -0.33 0.33
N GLN A 135 -4.48 0.99 0.26
CA GLN A 135 -5.76 1.63 0.57
C GLN A 135 -6.78 1.26 -0.52
N SER A 136 -6.41 1.46 -1.75
CA SER A 136 -7.20 1.12 -2.92
C SER A 136 -6.27 0.60 -4.02
N ILE A 137 -6.74 -0.37 -4.78
CA ILE A 137 -5.98 -0.91 -5.90
C ILE A 137 -6.86 -1.07 -7.13
N VAL A 138 -6.35 -0.59 -8.25
CA VAL A 138 -6.83 -0.91 -9.59
C VAL A 138 -5.75 -1.75 -10.26
N GLY A 139 -5.93 -3.07 -10.28
CA GLY A 139 -4.93 -3.97 -10.82
C GLY A 139 -4.83 -5.32 -10.11
N ILE A 140 -3.60 -5.73 -9.72
CA ILE A 140 -3.33 -7.06 -9.21
C ILE A 140 -2.49 -7.02 -7.93
N GLN A 141 -2.92 -7.74 -6.91
CA GLN A 141 -2.08 -8.13 -5.78
C GLN A 141 -1.83 -9.64 -5.83
N ALA A 142 -0.57 -10.03 -5.83
CA ALA A 142 -0.16 -11.43 -5.82
C ALA A 142 0.81 -11.71 -4.68
N GLY A 143 0.47 -12.64 -3.78
CA GLY A 143 1.30 -12.93 -2.64
C GLY A 143 0.72 -13.97 -1.69
N ILE A 144 1.28 -14.06 -0.48
CA ILE A 144 0.71 -14.92 0.55
C ILE A 144 -0.48 -14.22 1.21
N ILE A 145 -0.30 -12.94 1.57
CA ILE A 145 -1.32 -12.12 2.22
C ILE A 145 -1.52 -10.85 1.39
N ASN A 146 -2.74 -10.64 0.94
CA ASN A 146 -3.15 -9.46 0.23
C ASN A 146 -4.26 -8.74 1.02
N VAL A 147 -4.05 -7.48 1.35
CA VAL A 147 -4.98 -6.64 2.09
C VAL A 147 -5.21 -5.34 1.33
N ALA A 148 -6.46 -4.99 1.11
CA ALA A 148 -6.81 -3.69 0.59
C ALA A 148 -8.19 -3.25 1.13
N ASN A 149 -8.46 -1.94 1.20
CA ASN A 149 -9.81 -1.52 1.54
C ASN A 149 -10.70 -1.67 0.29
N ALA A 150 -10.21 -1.21 -0.86
CA ALA A 150 -10.95 -1.39 -2.08
C ALA A 150 -10.11 -2.00 -3.19
N VAL A 151 -10.70 -2.93 -3.91
CA VAL A 151 -10.04 -3.65 -5.00
C VAL A 151 -10.88 -3.56 -6.26
N SER A 152 -10.26 -3.09 -7.33
CA SER A 152 -10.78 -3.22 -8.67
C SER A 152 -9.80 -4.07 -9.49
N GLY A 153 -10.07 -5.37 -9.60
CA GLY A 153 -9.17 -6.31 -10.28
C GLY A 153 -9.02 -7.65 -9.56
N PHE A 154 -7.77 -8.06 -9.30
CA PHE A 154 -7.47 -9.40 -8.82
C PHE A 154 -6.62 -9.41 -7.56
N GLN A 155 -6.98 -10.24 -6.59
CA GLN A 155 -6.13 -10.66 -5.48
C GLN A 155 -5.88 -12.16 -5.58
N VAL A 156 -4.63 -12.55 -5.68
CA VAL A 156 -4.20 -13.96 -5.77
C VAL A 156 -3.24 -14.27 -4.63
N GLY A 157 -3.64 -15.15 -3.72
CA GLY A 157 -2.82 -15.45 -2.56
C GLY A 157 -3.40 -16.54 -1.67
N LEU A 158 -2.76 -16.77 -0.54
CA LEU A 158 -3.30 -17.69 0.44
C LEU A 158 -4.44 -17.04 1.23
N ILE A 159 -4.26 -15.76 1.59
CA ILE A 159 -5.24 -14.96 2.32
C ILE A 159 -5.45 -13.65 1.56
N ASN A 160 -6.67 -13.42 1.12
CA ASN A 160 -7.08 -12.18 0.46
C ASN A 160 -8.17 -11.52 1.29
N ARG A 161 -8.01 -10.23 1.57
CA ARG A 161 -8.98 -9.45 2.33
C ARG A 161 -9.20 -8.09 1.69
N SER A 162 -10.47 -7.75 1.51
CA SER A 162 -10.89 -6.40 1.12
C SER A 162 -12.13 -5.95 1.91
N GLU A 163 -12.37 -4.65 1.97
CA GLU A 163 -13.67 -4.12 2.41
C GLU A 163 -14.67 -4.24 1.26
N SER A 164 -14.28 -3.75 0.06
CA SER A 164 -15.08 -3.85 -1.16
C SER A 164 -14.26 -4.46 -2.30
N LEU A 165 -14.93 -5.17 -3.21
CA LEU A 165 -14.30 -5.80 -4.35
C LEU A 165 -15.17 -5.63 -5.61
N TYR A 166 -14.52 -5.15 -6.67
CA TYR A 166 -14.97 -5.28 -8.04
C TYR A 166 -13.97 -6.15 -8.80
N GLY A 167 -14.21 -7.46 -8.85
CA GLY A 167 -13.28 -8.39 -9.45
C GLY A 167 -13.24 -9.75 -8.75
N VAL A 168 -12.04 -10.34 -8.62
CA VAL A 168 -11.87 -11.71 -8.17
C VAL A 168 -10.77 -11.85 -7.13
N GLN A 169 -11.07 -12.59 -6.05
CA GLN A 169 -10.10 -13.11 -5.09
C GLN A 169 -9.91 -14.60 -5.29
N ILE A 170 -8.67 -15.06 -5.40
CA ILE A 170 -8.30 -16.48 -5.54
C ILE A 170 -7.35 -16.84 -4.40
N GLY A 171 -7.77 -17.75 -3.52
CA GLY A 171 -6.95 -18.14 -2.37
C GLY A 171 -7.67 -19.07 -1.41
N ALA A 172 -6.97 -19.60 -0.42
CA ALA A 172 -7.59 -20.47 0.57
C ALA A 172 -8.60 -19.73 1.45
N VAL A 173 -8.32 -18.45 1.73
CA VAL A 173 -9.17 -17.58 2.55
C VAL A 173 -9.41 -16.28 1.77
N ASN A 174 -10.64 -16.06 1.34
CA ASN A 174 -11.03 -14.83 0.65
C ASN A 174 -12.14 -14.15 1.46
N VAL A 175 -11.92 -12.90 1.83
CA VAL A 175 -12.84 -12.11 2.67
C VAL A 175 -13.16 -10.79 1.97
N ILE A 176 -14.44 -10.54 1.74
CA ILE A 176 -14.99 -9.27 1.31
C ILE A 176 -15.96 -8.83 2.39
N ARG A 177 -15.62 -7.77 3.12
CA ARG A 177 -16.42 -7.37 4.29
C ARG A 177 -17.79 -6.81 3.94
N SER A 178 -17.93 -6.17 2.79
CA SER A 178 -19.20 -5.63 2.31
C SER A 178 -20.14 -6.70 1.72
N ALA A 179 -19.64 -7.90 1.43
CA ALA A 179 -20.41 -8.95 0.78
C ALA A 179 -21.05 -9.92 1.78
N GLU A 180 -22.17 -10.52 1.39
CA GLU A 180 -22.81 -11.64 2.08
C GLU A 180 -22.93 -12.86 1.11
N PRO A 181 -22.23 -13.97 1.40
CA PRO A 181 -21.36 -14.22 2.55
C PRO A 181 -20.02 -13.48 2.42
N SER A 182 -19.52 -12.96 3.54
CA SER A 182 -18.25 -12.22 3.57
C SER A 182 -17.01 -13.09 3.34
N PHE A 183 -17.12 -14.38 3.55
CA PHE A 183 -16.04 -15.35 3.42
C PHE A 183 -16.40 -16.45 2.40
N LEU A 184 -15.51 -16.67 1.44
CA LEU A 184 -15.59 -17.82 0.53
C LEU A 184 -14.18 -18.42 0.34
N PRO A 185 -14.03 -19.74 0.49
CA PRO A 185 -12.79 -20.41 0.17
C PRO A 185 -12.62 -20.58 -1.33
N LEU A 186 -11.36 -20.67 -1.78
CA LEU A 186 -10.90 -20.89 -3.15
C LEU A 186 -11.12 -19.71 -4.07
N VAL A 187 -12.34 -19.29 -4.32
CA VAL A 187 -12.66 -18.16 -5.20
C VAL A 187 -13.77 -17.33 -4.59
N ASN A 188 -13.59 -16.03 -4.58
CA ASN A 188 -14.61 -15.04 -4.23
C ASN A 188 -14.71 -13.99 -5.33
N VAL A 189 -15.91 -13.57 -5.67
CA VAL A 189 -16.16 -12.59 -6.73
C VAL A 189 -17.01 -11.47 -6.16
N GLY A 190 -16.55 -10.24 -6.34
CA GLY A 190 -17.26 -9.03 -5.94
C GLY A 190 -17.65 -8.18 -7.14
N PHE A 191 -18.81 -7.54 -7.05
CA PHE A 191 -19.36 -6.67 -8.08
C PHE A 191 -19.62 -5.25 -7.56
N GLU A 192 -19.16 -4.93 -6.35
CA GLU A 192 -19.34 -3.60 -5.78
C GLU A 192 -18.32 -2.64 -6.35
N SER A 193 -18.80 -1.72 -7.16
CA SER A 193 -18.02 -0.62 -7.73
C SER A 193 -17.78 0.46 -6.68
N PHE A 194 -16.60 1.07 -6.70
CA PHE A 194 -16.30 2.29 -5.98
C PHE A 194 -17.35 3.38 -6.30
N GLY A 195 -18.09 3.83 -5.30
CA GLY A 195 -18.93 5.00 -5.45
C GLY A 195 -20.42 4.79 -5.75
N SER A 196 -20.96 3.59 -5.54
CA SER A 196 -22.43 3.51 -5.42
C SER A 196 -22.83 4.06 -4.06
N PRO A 197 -23.54 5.20 -3.98
CA PRO A 197 -24.11 5.63 -2.72
C PRO A 197 -25.09 4.57 -2.27
N ALA A 198 -25.01 4.17 -1.01
CA ALA A 198 -26.06 3.38 -0.38
C ALA A 198 -27.37 4.17 -0.48
N PHE A 199 -28.32 3.61 -1.21
CA PHE A 199 -29.68 4.12 -1.25
C PHE A 199 -30.42 3.77 0.03
#